data_bd6443936204182e5611c2a9e8e98653
#
_entry.id   bd6443936204182e5611c2a9e8e98653
#
_cell.length_a   1.000
_cell.length_b   1.000
_cell.length_c   1.000
_cell.angle_alpha   90.00
_cell.angle_beta   90.00
_cell.angle_gamma   90.00
#
_symmetry.space_group_name_H-M   'P 1'
#
loop_
_entity.id
_entity.type
_entity.pdbx_description
1 polymer ?
#
loop_
_entity_poly.entity_id
_entity_poly.type
_entity_poly.pdbx_seq_one_letter_code
_entity_poly.pdbx_strand_id
1 'polypeptide(L)'
;MNYKGGVGKTSVTANLAAELAWLGYRVLLLDMDPQASLTFSFVKPDIWQREYDKTKTIKKWFDAITQQEAFSLKSLVITPEAVNSEICKSGKGGKLDLIASNLDLINVDLELATQLGGATLNQTKINYLKVHRRLADGLKAINEDDYDLILIDCPPNFNIVTKNAIVSSNNILIPAKPDYLSTLGIDYLIKSVKTLVKEYNEFSKVGDNPEVQPIDPKVLGVVFTMIDIRGGDTISALRPFISQTEKLGLPVFEQKLRENKTMYADAPQYGVPVVLNDYSNSTHKDVARELEVFAEQFIAKSGLPKKRIKVP
;
A
#
# COMPACT_ATOMS: atom_id res chain seq x y z
N MET A 1 -2.04 5.47 1.90
CA MET A 1 -3.47 5.53 2.27
C MET A 1 -4.00 6.95 2.23
N ASN A 2 -5.21 7.24 1.72
CA ASN A 2 -5.87 8.56 1.73
C ASN A 2 -7.35 8.37 1.36
N TYR A 3 -8.27 9.13 1.99
CA TYR A 3 -9.70 9.11 1.67
C TYR A 3 -10.03 9.61 0.27
N LYS A 4 -9.23 10.54 -0.25
CA LYS A 4 -9.45 11.09 -1.58
C LYS A 4 -8.99 10.12 -2.65
N GLY A 5 -9.87 9.85 -3.62
CA GLY A 5 -9.51 9.16 -4.85
C GLY A 5 -8.60 10.01 -5.72
N GLY A 6 -7.82 9.37 -6.58
CA GLY A 6 -6.99 10.07 -7.56
C GLY A 6 -5.82 10.89 -6.99
N VAL A 7 -5.32 10.56 -5.80
CA VAL A 7 -4.13 11.21 -5.20
C VAL A 7 -2.84 10.42 -5.43
N GLY A 8 -2.81 9.50 -6.37
CA GLY A 8 -1.62 8.73 -6.73
C GLY A 8 -1.23 7.62 -5.76
N LYS A 9 -2.14 7.11 -4.90
CA LYS A 9 -1.83 5.99 -3.98
C LYS A 9 -1.17 4.84 -4.71
N THR A 10 -1.86 4.27 -5.67
CA THR A 10 -1.41 3.13 -6.47
C THR A 10 -0.12 3.41 -7.23
N SER A 11 -0.01 4.59 -7.87
CA SER A 11 1.21 4.97 -8.60
C SER A 11 2.41 5.09 -7.68
N VAL A 12 2.24 5.65 -6.47
CA VAL A 12 3.30 5.72 -5.45
C VAL A 12 3.67 4.32 -4.99
N THR A 13 2.68 3.47 -4.68
CA THR A 13 2.92 2.09 -4.22
C THR A 13 3.68 1.28 -5.27
N ALA A 14 3.24 1.31 -6.54
CA ALA A 14 3.85 0.57 -7.63
C ALA A 14 5.31 1.00 -7.89
N ASN A 15 5.57 2.30 -7.98
CA ASN A 15 6.90 2.81 -8.26
C ASN A 15 7.85 2.64 -7.06
N LEU A 16 7.37 2.88 -5.84
CA LEU A 16 8.17 2.64 -4.63
C LEU A 16 8.58 1.17 -4.51
N ALA A 17 7.65 0.24 -4.74
CA ALA A 17 7.94 -1.19 -4.69
C ALA A 17 8.98 -1.61 -5.74
N ALA A 18 8.82 -1.10 -6.96
CA ALA A 18 9.73 -1.41 -8.07
C ALA A 18 11.14 -0.88 -7.81
N GLU A 19 11.27 0.36 -7.32
CA GLU A 19 12.56 0.95 -6.98
C GLU A 19 13.22 0.21 -5.80
N LEU A 20 12.47 -0.11 -4.76
CA LEU A 20 13.01 -0.91 -3.65
C LEU A 20 13.51 -2.28 -4.12
N ALA A 21 12.76 -2.94 -5.00
CA ALA A 21 13.20 -4.21 -5.57
C ALA A 21 14.43 -4.04 -6.47
N TRP A 22 14.51 -2.98 -7.26
CA TRP A 22 15.70 -2.62 -8.02
C TRP A 22 16.94 -2.39 -7.12
N LEU A 23 16.72 -1.82 -5.93
CA LEU A 23 17.75 -1.61 -4.90
C LEU A 23 18.13 -2.90 -4.14
N GLY A 24 17.53 -4.05 -4.45
CA GLY A 24 17.86 -5.35 -3.89
C GLY A 24 16.96 -5.81 -2.75
N TYR A 25 15.84 -5.14 -2.47
CA TYR A 25 14.87 -5.60 -1.49
C TYR A 25 13.91 -6.64 -2.11
N ARG A 26 13.46 -7.58 -1.28
CA ARG A 26 12.39 -8.51 -1.62
C ARG A 26 11.07 -7.90 -1.15
N VAL A 27 10.22 -7.51 -2.08
CA VAL A 27 9.00 -6.76 -1.80
C VAL A 27 7.77 -7.60 -2.15
N LEU A 28 6.83 -7.70 -1.22
CA LEU A 28 5.51 -8.23 -1.48
C LEU A 28 4.50 -7.08 -1.55
N LEU A 29 3.75 -7.03 -2.62
CA LEU A 29 2.62 -6.12 -2.81
C LEU A 29 1.30 -6.83 -2.48
N LEU A 30 0.41 -6.14 -1.75
CA LEU A 30 -0.98 -6.55 -1.59
C LEU A 30 -1.89 -5.46 -2.18
N ASP A 31 -2.69 -5.83 -3.17
CA ASP A 31 -3.72 -4.95 -3.72
C ASP A 31 -5.05 -5.19 -3.00
N MET A 32 -5.46 -4.21 -2.18
CA MET A 32 -6.71 -4.25 -1.39
C MET A 32 -7.77 -3.33 -1.98
N ASP A 33 -7.54 -2.73 -3.16
CA ASP A 33 -8.53 -1.90 -3.85
C ASP A 33 -9.33 -2.77 -4.85
N PRO A 34 -10.69 -2.81 -4.75
CA PRO A 34 -11.53 -3.51 -5.72
C PRO A 34 -11.29 -3.09 -7.18
N GLN A 35 -10.79 -1.86 -7.41
CA GLN A 35 -10.45 -1.40 -8.76
C GLN A 35 -9.24 -2.14 -9.37
N ALA A 36 -8.49 -2.91 -8.58
CA ALA A 36 -7.33 -3.69 -8.99
C ALA A 36 -6.27 -2.90 -9.79
N SER A 37 -6.17 -1.59 -9.54
CA SER A 37 -5.26 -0.70 -10.28
C SER A 37 -3.79 -1.05 -10.04
N LEU A 38 -3.43 -1.50 -8.83
CA LEU A 38 -2.08 -1.98 -8.54
C LEU A 38 -1.81 -3.30 -9.27
N THR A 39 -2.78 -4.21 -9.27
CA THR A 39 -2.71 -5.48 -9.98
C THR A 39 -2.42 -5.25 -11.46
N PHE A 40 -3.20 -4.38 -12.12
CA PHE A 40 -3.02 -4.07 -13.54
C PHE A 40 -1.80 -3.21 -13.86
N SER A 41 -1.13 -2.66 -12.85
CA SER A 41 0.19 -2.03 -13.04
C SER A 41 1.31 -3.05 -13.29
N PHE A 42 1.09 -4.33 -12.98
CA PHE A 42 2.10 -5.40 -13.10
C PHE A 42 1.65 -6.60 -13.94
N VAL A 43 0.34 -6.79 -14.06
CA VAL A 43 -0.24 -7.95 -14.76
C VAL A 43 -1.20 -7.46 -15.84
N LYS A 44 -1.01 -7.89 -17.06
CA LYS A 44 -1.91 -7.55 -18.16
C LYS A 44 -3.32 -8.09 -17.92
N PRO A 45 -4.38 -7.34 -18.23
CA PRO A 45 -5.76 -7.75 -17.96
C PRO A 45 -6.16 -9.11 -18.55
N ASP A 46 -5.69 -9.44 -19.74
CA ASP A 46 -5.95 -10.72 -20.42
C ASP A 46 -5.29 -11.91 -19.71
N ILE A 47 -4.05 -11.73 -19.22
CA ILE A 47 -3.35 -12.74 -18.41
C ILE A 47 -4.06 -12.90 -17.06
N TRP A 48 -4.38 -11.77 -16.39
CA TRP A 48 -5.07 -11.78 -15.13
C TRP A 48 -6.42 -12.53 -15.21
N GLN A 49 -7.24 -12.22 -16.22
CA GLN A 49 -8.55 -12.84 -16.40
C GLN A 49 -8.46 -14.36 -16.67
N ARG A 50 -7.46 -14.79 -17.44
CA ARG A 50 -7.27 -16.19 -17.80
C ARG A 50 -6.68 -17.02 -16.66
N GLU A 51 -5.73 -16.47 -15.89
CA GLU A 51 -4.89 -17.25 -15.00
C GLU A 51 -5.17 -16.99 -13.50
N TYR A 52 -5.58 -15.76 -13.13
CA TYR A 52 -5.56 -15.34 -11.73
C TYR A 52 -6.91 -14.97 -11.15
N ASP A 53 -7.83 -14.40 -11.93
CA ASP A 53 -9.10 -13.83 -11.47
C ASP A 53 -9.86 -14.73 -10.48
N LYS A 54 -10.00 -16.00 -10.80
CA LYS A 54 -10.78 -16.97 -10.01
C LYS A 54 -9.99 -17.69 -8.91
N THR A 55 -8.65 -17.62 -8.94
CA THR A 55 -7.80 -18.51 -8.15
C THR A 55 -6.75 -17.82 -7.31
N LYS A 56 -6.29 -16.64 -7.71
CA LYS A 56 -5.10 -15.97 -7.16
C LYS A 56 -5.38 -14.54 -6.68
N THR A 57 -6.61 -14.25 -6.23
CA THR A 57 -6.98 -12.91 -5.75
C THR A 57 -7.21 -12.90 -4.25
N ILE A 58 -6.99 -11.74 -3.61
CA ILE A 58 -7.24 -11.56 -2.17
C ILE A 58 -8.70 -11.85 -1.79
N LYS A 59 -9.65 -11.62 -2.73
CA LYS A 59 -11.06 -11.96 -2.52
C LYS A 59 -11.24 -13.45 -2.25
N LYS A 60 -10.55 -14.32 -3.02
CA LYS A 60 -10.60 -15.77 -2.81
C LYS A 60 -10.20 -16.20 -1.39
N TRP A 61 -9.21 -15.51 -0.82
CA TRP A 61 -8.80 -15.77 0.56
C TRP A 61 -9.87 -15.34 1.58
N PHE A 62 -10.47 -14.16 1.39
CA PHE A 62 -11.57 -13.73 2.25
C PHE A 62 -12.77 -14.67 2.17
N ASP A 63 -13.11 -15.16 0.98
CA ASP A 63 -14.19 -16.13 0.78
C ASP A 63 -13.93 -17.44 1.53
N ALA A 64 -12.74 -18.00 1.37
CA ALA A 64 -12.34 -19.23 2.04
C ALA A 64 -12.46 -19.10 3.57
N ILE A 65 -12.01 -17.98 4.15
CA ILE A 65 -12.16 -17.73 5.59
C ILE A 65 -13.63 -17.63 5.98
N THR A 66 -14.45 -16.96 5.17
CA THR A 66 -15.89 -16.81 5.45
C THR A 66 -16.59 -18.16 5.41
N GLN A 67 -16.16 -19.05 4.52
CA GLN A 67 -16.64 -20.43 4.36
C GLN A 67 -15.97 -21.41 5.33
N GLN A 68 -15.08 -20.95 6.21
CA GLN A 68 -14.30 -21.76 7.15
C GLN A 68 -13.40 -22.81 6.47
N GLU A 69 -12.96 -22.52 5.25
CA GLU A 69 -12.03 -23.34 4.51
C GLU A 69 -10.57 -23.01 4.89
N ALA A 70 -9.72 -24.03 4.96
CA ALA A 70 -8.29 -23.85 5.17
C ALA A 70 -7.64 -23.36 3.87
N PHE A 71 -7.31 -22.07 3.78
CA PHE A 71 -6.70 -21.47 2.62
C PHE A 71 -5.55 -20.53 3.02
N SER A 72 -4.35 -20.80 2.54
CA SER A 72 -3.17 -20.01 2.88
C SER A 72 -3.06 -18.77 2.01
N LEU A 73 -2.85 -17.60 2.63
CA LEU A 73 -2.57 -16.35 1.91
C LEU A 73 -1.33 -16.47 1.01
N LYS A 74 -0.33 -17.26 1.43
CA LYS A 74 0.89 -17.52 0.65
C LYS A 74 0.60 -18.17 -0.72
N SER A 75 -0.47 -18.95 -0.84
CA SER A 75 -0.84 -19.61 -2.09
C SER A 75 -1.30 -18.63 -3.18
N LEU A 76 -1.66 -17.39 -2.81
CA LEU A 76 -2.09 -16.34 -3.74
C LEU A 76 -0.93 -15.58 -4.38
N VAL A 77 0.27 -15.72 -3.85
CA VAL A 77 1.44 -14.97 -4.33
C VAL A 77 1.71 -15.30 -5.80
N ILE A 78 1.84 -14.26 -6.60
CA ILE A 78 2.26 -14.30 -8.00
C ILE A 78 3.55 -13.50 -8.17
N THR A 79 4.39 -13.91 -9.10
CA THR A 79 5.64 -13.21 -9.44
C THR A 79 5.49 -12.63 -10.86
N PRO A 80 5.17 -11.33 -11.02
CA PRO A 80 5.01 -10.72 -12.33
C PRO A 80 6.32 -10.74 -13.11
N GLU A 81 6.31 -11.33 -14.30
CA GLU A 81 7.53 -11.60 -15.08
C GLU A 81 8.17 -10.32 -15.62
N ALA A 82 7.37 -9.41 -16.19
CA ALA A 82 7.88 -8.21 -16.85
C ALA A 82 8.73 -7.35 -15.90
N VAL A 83 8.21 -6.98 -14.74
CA VAL A 83 8.92 -6.14 -13.77
C VAL A 83 10.12 -6.87 -13.17
N ASN A 84 10.02 -8.19 -12.89
CA ASN A 84 11.14 -8.95 -12.32
C ASN A 84 12.27 -9.15 -13.33
N SER A 85 11.97 -9.23 -14.63
CA SER A 85 12.99 -9.22 -15.69
C SER A 85 13.79 -7.92 -15.70
N GLU A 86 13.13 -6.77 -15.49
CA GLU A 86 13.84 -5.50 -15.34
C GLU A 86 14.65 -5.46 -14.04
N ILE A 87 14.07 -5.83 -12.90
CA ILE A 87 14.75 -5.86 -11.60
C ILE A 87 16.03 -6.73 -11.65
N CYS A 88 16.00 -7.87 -12.33
CA CYS A 88 17.14 -8.75 -12.46
C CYS A 88 18.36 -8.07 -13.13
N LYS A 89 18.15 -7.07 -14.01
CA LYS A 89 19.22 -6.32 -14.66
C LYS A 89 20.07 -5.53 -13.67
N SER A 90 19.55 -5.19 -12.48
CA SER A 90 20.29 -4.52 -11.42
C SER A 90 21.42 -5.37 -10.83
N GLY A 91 21.33 -6.70 -10.92
CA GLY A 91 22.27 -7.65 -10.31
C GLY A 91 22.25 -7.67 -8.77
N LYS A 92 21.30 -6.95 -8.12
CA LYS A 92 21.28 -6.78 -6.65
C LYS A 92 20.45 -7.83 -5.90
N GLY A 93 19.80 -8.76 -6.62
CA GLY A 93 19.03 -9.87 -6.04
C GLY A 93 17.69 -9.48 -5.42
N GLY A 94 17.13 -8.32 -5.82
CA GLY A 94 15.79 -7.92 -5.41
C GLY A 94 14.71 -8.71 -6.14
N LYS A 95 13.51 -8.66 -5.60
CA LYS A 95 12.34 -9.35 -6.14
C LYS A 95 11.05 -8.58 -5.81
N LEU A 96 10.06 -8.64 -6.70
CA LEU A 96 8.74 -8.10 -6.48
C LEU A 96 7.70 -9.20 -6.72
N ASP A 97 6.93 -9.50 -5.68
CA ASP A 97 5.78 -10.39 -5.75
C ASP A 97 4.48 -9.61 -5.46
N LEU A 98 3.35 -10.16 -5.85
CA LEU A 98 2.04 -9.53 -5.76
C LEU A 98 0.97 -10.52 -5.33
N ILE A 99 0.09 -10.10 -4.41
CA ILE A 99 -1.23 -10.69 -4.19
C ILE A 99 -2.25 -9.77 -4.86
N ALA A 100 -2.92 -10.30 -5.88
CA ALA A 100 -3.80 -9.54 -6.76
C ALA A 100 -5.17 -9.27 -6.15
N SER A 101 -5.81 -8.18 -6.57
CA SER A 101 -7.21 -7.85 -6.28
C SER A 101 -8.14 -8.28 -7.40
N ASN A 102 -9.45 -8.17 -7.15
CA ASN A 102 -10.49 -8.14 -8.17
C ASN A 102 -11.71 -7.32 -7.72
N LEU A 103 -12.63 -7.03 -8.66
CA LEU A 103 -13.78 -6.17 -8.41
C LEU A 103 -14.71 -6.72 -7.30
N ASP A 104 -14.84 -8.02 -7.18
CA ASP A 104 -15.71 -8.65 -6.18
C ASP A 104 -15.26 -8.41 -4.73
N LEU A 105 -14.05 -7.90 -4.52
CA LEU A 105 -13.58 -7.47 -3.20
C LEU A 105 -14.50 -6.40 -2.58
N ILE A 106 -15.29 -5.68 -3.36
CA ILE A 106 -16.29 -4.72 -2.88
C ILE A 106 -17.32 -5.37 -1.94
N ASN A 107 -17.61 -6.66 -2.12
CA ASN A 107 -18.59 -7.38 -1.32
C ASN A 107 -18.05 -7.81 0.04
N VAL A 108 -16.74 -7.90 0.20
CA VAL A 108 -16.08 -8.37 1.42
C VAL A 108 -16.43 -7.50 2.64
N ASP A 109 -16.58 -6.21 2.46
CA ASP A 109 -16.96 -5.33 3.57
C ASP A 109 -18.33 -5.70 4.15
N LEU A 110 -19.33 -5.97 3.29
CA LEU A 110 -20.66 -6.39 3.73
C LEU A 110 -20.61 -7.76 4.39
N GLU A 111 -19.89 -8.71 3.79
CA GLU A 111 -19.72 -10.06 4.33
C GLU A 111 -19.07 -10.03 5.72
N LEU A 112 -18.01 -9.25 5.90
CA LEU A 112 -17.32 -9.10 7.18
C LEU A 112 -18.15 -8.33 8.21
N ALA A 113 -18.95 -7.35 7.78
CA ALA A 113 -19.81 -6.59 8.67
C ALA A 113 -20.85 -7.46 9.36
N THR A 114 -21.36 -8.51 8.71
CA THR A 114 -22.30 -9.46 9.31
C THR A 114 -21.72 -10.23 10.52
N GLN A 115 -20.40 -10.28 10.62
CA GLN A 115 -19.69 -11.01 11.67
C GLN A 115 -19.31 -10.13 12.88
N LEU A 116 -19.59 -8.81 12.82
CA LEU A 116 -19.27 -7.87 13.91
C LEU A 116 -20.23 -7.97 15.11
N GLY A 117 -21.44 -8.50 14.91
CA GLY A 117 -22.43 -8.64 15.97
C GLY A 117 -22.09 -9.72 16.99
N GLY A 118 -22.76 -9.69 18.16
CA GLY A 118 -22.64 -10.71 19.20
C GLY A 118 -23.79 -10.62 20.21
N ALA A 119 -24.13 -11.73 20.86
CA ALA A 119 -25.20 -11.80 21.86
C ALA A 119 -24.86 -11.02 23.15
N THR A 120 -23.58 -10.79 23.42
CA THR A 120 -23.09 -10.02 24.58
C THR A 120 -22.04 -8.98 24.12
N LEU A 121 -21.82 -7.97 24.96
CA LEU A 121 -20.80 -6.97 24.69
C LEU A 121 -19.39 -7.58 24.54
N ASN A 122 -19.06 -8.58 25.35
CA ASN A 122 -17.78 -9.29 25.24
C ASN A 122 -17.67 -10.05 23.91
N GLN A 123 -18.74 -10.73 23.50
CA GLN A 123 -18.75 -11.41 22.19
C GLN A 123 -18.59 -10.41 21.03
N THR A 124 -19.23 -9.26 21.10
CA THR A 124 -19.08 -8.19 20.09
C THR A 124 -17.62 -7.70 20.01
N LYS A 125 -16.94 -7.51 21.16
CA LYS A 125 -15.53 -7.12 21.18
C LYS A 125 -14.62 -8.21 20.58
N ILE A 126 -14.85 -9.46 20.93
CA ILE A 126 -14.10 -10.61 20.37
C ILE A 126 -14.30 -10.68 18.85
N ASN A 127 -15.53 -10.57 18.39
CA ASN A 127 -15.84 -10.60 16.96
C ASN A 127 -15.22 -9.40 16.22
N TYR A 128 -15.23 -8.21 16.83
CA TYR A 128 -14.55 -7.03 16.29
C TYR A 128 -13.06 -7.30 16.06
N LEU A 129 -12.36 -7.84 17.06
CA LEU A 129 -10.94 -8.18 16.93
C LEU A 129 -10.73 -9.24 15.85
N LYS A 130 -11.52 -10.31 15.86
CA LYS A 130 -11.44 -11.38 14.86
C LYS A 130 -11.60 -10.87 13.43
N VAL A 131 -12.52 -9.94 13.20
CA VAL A 131 -12.79 -9.37 11.88
C VAL A 131 -11.67 -8.44 11.43
N HIS A 132 -11.17 -7.55 12.32
CA HIS A 132 -10.19 -6.53 11.93
C HIS A 132 -8.74 -7.04 11.88
N ARG A 133 -8.41 -8.17 12.53
CA ARG A 133 -7.06 -8.75 12.49
C ARG A 133 -6.86 -9.86 11.46
N ARG A 134 -7.86 -10.17 10.66
CA ARG A 134 -7.80 -11.29 9.70
C ARG A 134 -6.58 -11.24 8.80
N LEU A 135 -6.29 -10.06 8.22
CA LEU A 135 -5.11 -9.91 7.37
C LEU A 135 -3.81 -10.13 8.16
N ALA A 136 -3.72 -9.60 9.38
CA ALA A 136 -2.55 -9.83 10.24
C ALA A 136 -2.33 -11.32 10.51
N ASP A 137 -3.42 -12.06 10.77
CA ASP A 137 -3.33 -13.52 10.96
C ASP A 137 -2.97 -14.24 9.66
N GLY A 138 -3.52 -13.82 8.52
CA GLY A 138 -3.20 -14.40 7.21
C GLY A 138 -1.73 -14.20 6.81
N LEU A 139 -1.15 -13.05 7.16
CA LEU A 139 0.25 -12.72 6.88
C LEU A 139 1.23 -13.62 7.65
N LYS A 140 0.83 -14.22 8.76
CA LYS A 140 1.66 -15.23 9.48
C LYS A 140 2.03 -16.44 8.62
N ALA A 141 1.26 -16.72 7.55
CA ALA A 141 1.59 -17.77 6.58
C ALA A 141 2.73 -17.38 5.62
N ILE A 142 3.09 -16.10 5.56
CA ILE A 142 4.24 -15.57 4.84
C ILE A 142 5.44 -15.63 5.79
N ASN A 143 6.52 -16.33 5.40
CA ASN A 143 7.70 -16.38 6.26
C ASN A 143 8.34 -14.99 6.35
N GLU A 144 8.79 -14.61 7.53
CA GLU A 144 9.47 -13.32 7.75
C GLU A 144 10.72 -13.16 6.89
N ASP A 145 11.41 -14.28 6.59
CA ASP A 145 12.60 -14.28 5.74
C ASP A 145 12.29 -14.24 4.23
N ASP A 146 11.04 -14.38 3.80
CA ASP A 146 10.70 -14.37 2.37
C ASP A 146 10.76 -12.93 1.80
N TYR A 147 10.41 -11.92 2.62
CA TYR A 147 10.32 -10.51 2.19
C TYR A 147 10.93 -9.55 3.21
N ASP A 148 11.58 -8.52 2.69
CA ASP A 148 12.12 -7.42 3.50
C ASP A 148 11.03 -6.38 3.83
N LEU A 149 9.99 -6.31 2.99
CA LEU A 149 8.89 -5.34 3.11
C LEU A 149 7.61 -5.86 2.47
N ILE A 150 6.48 -5.57 3.11
CA ILE A 150 5.14 -5.74 2.55
C ILE A 150 4.50 -4.35 2.38
N LEU A 151 4.08 -4.01 1.17
CA LEU A 151 3.34 -2.79 0.86
C LEU A 151 1.89 -3.13 0.53
N ILE A 152 0.95 -2.45 1.21
CA ILE A 152 -0.49 -2.69 1.04
C ILE A 152 -1.12 -1.45 0.41
N ASP A 153 -1.63 -1.59 -0.81
CA ASP A 153 -2.42 -0.53 -1.46
C ASP A 153 -3.88 -0.62 -1.04
N CYS A 154 -4.44 0.49 -0.59
CA CYS A 154 -5.77 0.55 -0.01
C CYS A 154 -6.71 1.42 -0.84
N PRO A 155 -8.01 1.07 -0.90
CA PRO A 155 -9.04 1.91 -1.53
C PRO A 155 -9.17 3.28 -0.84
N PRO A 156 -9.84 4.26 -1.49
CA PRO A 156 -10.02 5.59 -0.94
C PRO A 156 -11.19 5.66 0.07
N ASN A 157 -11.20 4.77 1.05
CA ASN A 157 -12.22 4.71 2.09
C ASN A 157 -11.63 4.16 3.40
N PHE A 158 -12.43 4.10 4.48
CA PHE A 158 -12.05 3.58 5.79
C PHE A 158 -12.94 2.40 6.21
N ASN A 159 -13.18 1.50 5.28
CA ASN A 159 -13.98 0.31 5.44
C ASN A 159 -13.24 -0.81 6.20
N ILE A 160 -13.86 -1.97 6.37
CA ILE A 160 -13.30 -3.11 7.11
C ILE A 160 -12.02 -3.62 6.43
N VAL A 161 -11.98 -3.66 5.10
CA VAL A 161 -10.80 -4.07 4.33
C VAL A 161 -9.61 -3.14 4.61
N THR A 162 -9.84 -1.82 4.58
CA THR A 162 -8.82 -0.83 4.92
C THR A 162 -8.38 -0.92 6.39
N LYS A 163 -9.32 -1.15 7.32
CA LYS A 163 -8.97 -1.35 8.74
C LYS A 163 -8.12 -2.60 8.96
N ASN A 164 -8.37 -3.68 8.22
CA ASN A 164 -7.51 -4.87 8.22
C ASN A 164 -6.07 -4.53 7.77
N ALA A 165 -5.92 -3.73 6.73
CA ALA A 165 -4.60 -3.26 6.28
C ALA A 165 -3.87 -2.45 7.36
N ILE A 166 -4.58 -1.55 8.07
CA ILE A 166 -4.00 -0.75 9.15
C ILE A 166 -3.59 -1.62 10.33
N VAL A 167 -4.46 -2.54 10.77
CA VAL A 167 -4.20 -3.45 11.90
C VAL A 167 -2.99 -4.36 11.64
N SER A 168 -2.73 -4.70 10.39
CA SER A 168 -1.59 -5.52 9.98
C SER A 168 -0.32 -4.74 9.66
N SER A 169 -0.32 -3.41 9.78
CA SER A 169 0.79 -2.56 9.35
C SER A 169 1.54 -1.92 10.51
N ASN A 170 2.87 -1.80 10.35
CA ASN A 170 3.71 -1.02 11.26
C ASN A 170 3.70 0.48 10.94
N ASN A 171 3.57 0.82 9.64
CA ASN A 171 3.68 2.18 9.15
C ASN A 171 2.56 2.53 8.17
N ILE A 172 2.17 3.81 8.15
CA ILE A 172 1.19 4.38 7.23
C ILE A 172 1.87 5.47 6.41
N LEU A 173 1.92 5.29 5.08
CA LEU A 173 2.34 6.30 4.12
C LEU A 173 1.09 6.99 3.55
N ILE A 174 1.11 8.34 3.46
CA ILE A 174 -0.03 9.14 3.02
C ILE A 174 0.32 9.92 1.75
N PRO A 175 0.06 9.39 0.55
CA PRO A 175 0.10 10.19 -0.67
C PRO A 175 -1.03 11.21 -0.67
N ALA A 176 -0.74 12.47 -1.00
CA ALA A 176 -1.72 13.54 -0.99
C ALA A 176 -1.45 14.55 -2.11
N LYS A 177 -2.51 15.06 -2.71
CA LYS A 177 -2.43 16.22 -3.58
C LYS A 177 -2.42 17.50 -2.72
N PRO A 178 -1.62 18.53 -3.03
CA PRO A 178 -1.61 19.77 -2.25
C PRO A 178 -2.83 20.64 -2.59
N ASP A 179 -4.00 20.22 -2.13
CA ASP A 179 -5.24 20.97 -2.24
C ASP A 179 -6.05 20.90 -0.92
N TYR A 180 -7.03 21.77 -0.79
CA TYR A 180 -7.85 21.90 0.42
C TYR A 180 -8.50 20.59 0.86
N LEU A 181 -9.13 19.86 -0.07
CA LEU A 181 -9.84 18.61 0.26
C LEU A 181 -8.88 17.49 0.67
N SER A 182 -7.71 17.40 0.05
CA SER A 182 -6.69 16.44 0.44
C SER A 182 -6.15 16.71 1.84
N THR A 183 -5.89 17.97 2.17
CA THR A 183 -5.40 18.38 3.50
C THR A 183 -6.45 18.10 4.58
N LEU A 184 -7.72 18.42 4.31
CA LEU A 184 -8.83 18.09 5.21
C LEU A 184 -8.96 16.56 5.37
N GLY A 185 -8.84 15.82 4.28
CA GLY A 185 -8.89 14.34 4.29
C GLY A 185 -7.78 13.70 5.13
N ILE A 186 -6.59 14.31 5.20
CA ILE A 186 -5.49 13.85 6.06
C ILE A 186 -5.90 13.95 7.55
N ASP A 187 -6.45 15.07 7.99
CA ASP A 187 -6.87 15.25 9.38
C ASP A 187 -7.94 14.21 9.79
N TYR A 188 -8.95 14.01 8.91
CA TYR A 188 -9.94 12.95 9.14
C TYR A 188 -9.34 11.55 9.19
N LEU A 189 -8.39 11.25 8.31
CA LEU A 189 -7.70 9.97 8.29
C LEU A 189 -6.98 9.71 9.62
N ILE A 190 -6.21 10.70 10.10
CA ILE A 190 -5.47 10.57 11.36
C ILE A 190 -6.41 10.36 12.54
N LYS A 191 -7.53 11.10 12.61
CA LYS A 191 -8.54 10.90 13.65
C LYS A 191 -9.15 9.49 13.59
N SER A 192 -9.48 9.01 12.40
CA SER A 192 -10.04 7.67 12.21
C SER A 192 -9.06 6.57 12.58
N VAL A 193 -7.77 6.71 12.22
CA VAL A 193 -6.73 5.77 12.62
C VAL A 193 -6.56 5.75 14.15
N LYS A 194 -6.50 6.92 14.80
CA LYS A 194 -6.40 7.01 16.26
C LYS A 194 -7.60 6.33 16.96
N THR A 195 -8.81 6.53 16.43
CA THR A 195 -10.01 5.88 16.97
C THR A 195 -9.93 4.36 16.82
N LEU A 196 -9.57 3.86 15.62
CA LEU A 196 -9.39 2.43 15.38
C LEU A 196 -8.35 1.81 16.33
N VAL A 197 -7.18 2.44 16.47
CA VAL A 197 -6.12 1.96 17.36
C VAL A 197 -6.58 1.92 18.82
N LYS A 198 -7.26 2.98 19.28
CA LYS A 198 -7.82 3.03 20.62
C LYS A 198 -8.81 1.90 20.87
N GLU A 199 -9.82 1.77 20.01
CA GLU A 199 -10.86 0.72 20.14
C GLU A 199 -10.24 -0.68 20.09
N TYR A 200 -9.37 -0.94 19.11
CA TYR A 200 -8.70 -2.22 18.99
C TYR A 200 -7.89 -2.58 20.24
N ASN A 201 -7.10 -1.63 20.76
CA ASN A 201 -6.27 -1.84 21.95
C ASN A 201 -7.09 -1.92 23.25
N GLU A 202 -8.25 -1.27 23.34
CA GLU A 202 -9.19 -1.49 24.44
C GLU A 202 -9.81 -2.89 24.38
N PHE A 203 -10.19 -3.35 23.20
CA PHE A 203 -10.82 -4.67 23.02
C PHE A 203 -9.81 -5.81 23.14
N SER A 204 -8.55 -5.61 22.77
CA SER A 204 -7.49 -6.62 22.91
C SER A 204 -7.24 -7.05 24.36
N LYS A 205 -7.68 -6.24 25.32
CA LYS A 205 -7.63 -6.58 26.76
C LYS A 205 -8.79 -7.47 27.22
N VAL A 206 -9.78 -7.72 26.34
CA VAL A 206 -10.95 -8.54 26.65
C VAL A 206 -10.70 -9.98 26.19
N GLY A 207 -10.58 -10.88 27.16
CA GLY A 207 -10.26 -12.29 26.92
C GLY A 207 -8.76 -12.57 27.01
N ASP A 208 -8.41 -13.70 27.59
CA ASP A 208 -7.02 -14.14 27.78
C ASP A 208 -6.44 -14.75 26.48
N ASN A 209 -6.54 -14.04 25.35
CA ASN A 209 -5.95 -14.52 24.12
C ASN A 209 -4.58 -13.86 23.89
N PRO A 210 -3.47 -14.55 24.17
CA PRO A 210 -2.11 -13.98 24.06
C PRO A 210 -1.71 -13.66 22.59
N GLU A 211 -2.44 -14.16 21.63
CA GLU A 211 -2.18 -13.88 20.20
C GLU A 211 -2.67 -12.50 19.77
N VAL A 212 -3.55 -11.86 20.54
CA VAL A 212 -4.09 -10.54 20.22
C VAL A 212 -3.23 -9.48 20.90
N GLN A 213 -2.22 -9.00 20.17
CA GLN A 213 -1.35 -7.94 20.67
C GLN A 213 -1.92 -6.55 20.34
N PRO A 214 -1.68 -5.54 21.19
CA PRO A 214 -1.97 -4.15 20.87
C PRO A 214 -1.26 -3.71 19.59
N ILE A 215 -1.86 -2.77 18.86
CA ILE A 215 -1.30 -2.20 17.63
C ILE A 215 -0.90 -0.74 17.85
N ASP A 216 0.12 -0.28 17.11
CA ASP A 216 0.59 1.11 17.14
C ASP A 216 1.19 1.51 15.78
N PRO A 217 0.41 1.49 14.68
CA PRO A 217 0.89 1.88 13.36
C PRO A 217 1.29 3.37 13.36
N LYS A 218 2.52 3.65 12.93
CA LYS A 218 3.07 5.01 12.89
C LYS A 218 2.79 5.66 11.55
N VAL A 219 2.48 6.95 11.54
CA VAL A 219 2.46 7.73 10.30
C VAL A 219 3.91 7.99 9.88
N LEU A 220 4.35 7.30 8.83
CA LEU A 220 5.70 7.45 8.28
C LEU A 220 5.90 8.84 7.65
N GLY A 221 4.87 9.34 7.01
CA GLY A 221 4.84 10.69 6.47
C GLY A 221 3.82 10.89 5.36
N VAL A 222 3.65 12.16 5.01
CA VAL A 222 2.86 12.61 3.85
C VAL A 222 3.81 12.85 2.68
N VAL A 223 3.56 12.23 1.53
CA VAL A 223 4.23 12.53 0.26
C VAL A 223 3.28 13.30 -0.65
N PHE A 224 3.69 14.51 -1.05
CA PHE A 224 2.90 15.29 -2.00
C PHE A 224 3.11 14.81 -3.42
N THR A 225 2.00 14.55 -4.10
CA THR A 225 1.92 14.02 -5.46
C THR A 225 1.21 15.01 -6.38
N MET A 226 1.30 14.77 -7.69
CA MET A 226 0.63 15.60 -8.70
C MET A 226 0.99 17.07 -8.56
N ILE A 227 2.27 17.33 -8.29
CA ILE A 227 2.80 18.67 -8.20
C ILE A 227 2.96 19.24 -9.61
N ASP A 228 2.40 20.42 -9.83
CA ASP A 228 2.69 21.21 -11.02
C ASP A 228 3.96 22.04 -10.76
N ILE A 229 4.98 21.85 -11.59
CA ILE A 229 6.27 22.52 -11.51
C ILE A 229 6.40 23.48 -12.70
N ARG A 230 6.68 24.74 -12.43
CA ARG A 230 6.96 25.77 -13.44
C ARG A 230 8.28 26.45 -13.13
N GLY A 231 9.16 26.51 -14.13
CA GLY A 231 10.47 27.13 -13.96
C GLY A 231 11.36 26.49 -12.89
N GLY A 232 11.18 25.17 -12.65
CA GLY A 232 11.97 24.41 -11.67
C GLY A 232 11.46 24.49 -10.22
N ASP A 233 10.40 25.25 -9.93
CA ASP A 233 9.85 25.37 -8.57
C ASP A 233 8.34 25.00 -8.53
N THR A 234 7.90 24.60 -7.34
CA THR A 234 6.48 24.36 -7.06
C THR A 234 5.68 25.64 -7.19
N ILE A 235 4.55 25.60 -7.90
CA ILE A 235 3.66 26.76 -8.03
C ILE A 235 3.33 27.31 -6.65
N SER A 236 3.48 28.61 -6.46
CA SER A 236 3.29 29.32 -5.17
C SER A 236 1.90 29.06 -4.54
N ALA A 237 0.86 28.85 -5.36
CA ALA A 237 -0.49 28.53 -4.92
C ALA A 237 -0.59 27.20 -4.14
N LEU A 238 0.37 26.28 -4.26
CA LEU A 238 0.37 25.00 -3.56
C LEU A 238 1.05 25.07 -2.18
N ARG A 239 1.91 26.05 -1.95
CA ARG A 239 2.67 26.20 -0.69
C ARG A 239 1.80 26.29 0.56
N PRO A 240 0.65 27.00 0.58
CA PRO A 240 -0.22 27.07 1.76
C PRO A 240 -0.72 25.70 2.21
N PHE A 241 -1.06 24.79 1.29
CA PHE A 241 -1.58 23.45 1.61
C PHE A 241 -0.49 22.55 2.17
N ILE A 242 0.72 22.66 1.64
CA ILE A 242 1.89 21.95 2.18
C ILE A 242 2.15 22.42 3.62
N SER A 243 2.22 23.74 3.84
CA SER A 243 2.45 24.32 5.17
C SER A 243 1.31 23.99 6.16
N GLN A 244 0.07 23.92 5.69
CA GLN A 244 -1.06 23.49 6.53
C GLN A 244 -0.91 22.03 6.98
N THR A 245 -0.43 21.15 6.11
CA THR A 245 -0.18 19.74 6.46
C THR A 245 0.95 19.61 7.48
N GLU A 246 2.03 20.40 7.32
CA GLU A 246 3.13 20.45 8.28
C GLU A 246 2.66 20.89 9.68
N LYS A 247 1.72 21.87 9.74
CA LYS A 247 1.11 22.33 11.00
C LYS A 247 0.26 21.25 11.72
N LEU A 248 -0.15 20.18 11.05
CA LEU A 248 -0.78 19.03 11.71
C LEU A 248 0.22 18.20 12.56
N GLY A 249 1.50 18.56 12.53
CA GLY A 249 2.56 17.84 13.26
C GLY A 249 2.91 16.49 12.65
N LEU A 250 2.56 16.26 11.38
CA LEU A 250 2.86 15.03 10.66
C LEU A 250 4.20 15.16 9.94
N PRO A 251 5.01 14.10 9.87
CA PRO A 251 6.17 14.08 9.01
C PRO A 251 5.77 14.29 7.55
N VAL A 252 6.50 15.14 6.84
CA VAL A 252 6.34 15.36 5.40
C VAL A 252 7.62 14.91 4.70
N PHE A 253 7.50 14.24 3.56
CA PHE A 253 8.64 13.92 2.71
C PHE A 253 9.12 15.19 1.99
N GLU A 254 10.42 15.39 1.95
CA GLU A 254 11.03 16.52 1.25
C GLU A 254 10.80 16.42 -0.26
N GLN A 255 10.98 15.19 -0.78
CA GLN A 255 10.71 14.91 -2.17
C GLN A 255 9.21 14.97 -2.46
N LYS A 256 8.87 15.73 -3.49
CA LYS A 256 7.52 15.84 -4.05
C LYS A 256 7.51 15.17 -5.42
N LEU A 257 6.38 14.57 -5.79
CA LEU A 257 6.24 13.85 -7.05
C LEU A 257 5.39 14.67 -8.02
N ARG A 258 5.96 15.03 -9.15
CA ARG A 258 5.24 15.82 -10.16
C ARG A 258 4.17 15.01 -10.89
N GLU A 259 3.17 15.71 -11.43
CA GLU A 259 2.21 15.13 -12.35
C GLU A 259 2.87 14.89 -13.72
N ASN A 260 2.68 13.68 -14.26
CA ASN A 260 3.00 13.37 -15.66
C ASN A 260 2.02 12.30 -16.16
N LYS A 261 0.90 12.76 -16.72
CA LYS A 261 -0.20 11.86 -17.13
C LYS A 261 0.23 10.82 -18.15
N THR A 262 1.06 11.18 -19.11
CA THR A 262 1.53 10.29 -20.16
C THR A 262 2.36 9.15 -19.58
N MET A 263 3.39 9.45 -18.79
CA MET A 263 4.28 8.43 -18.24
C MET A 263 3.51 7.44 -17.34
N TYR A 264 2.66 7.95 -16.46
CA TYR A 264 1.90 7.10 -15.52
C TYR A 264 0.76 6.32 -16.17
N ALA A 265 0.27 6.76 -17.37
CA ALA A 265 -0.71 6.01 -18.14
C ALA A 265 -0.07 4.88 -18.96
N ASP A 266 1.13 5.08 -19.46
CA ASP A 266 1.82 4.11 -20.32
C ASP A 266 2.42 2.93 -19.52
N ALA A 267 2.95 3.18 -18.34
CA ALA A 267 3.64 2.18 -17.53
C ALA A 267 2.82 0.88 -17.30
N PRO A 268 1.52 0.94 -16.94
CA PRO A 268 0.72 -0.27 -16.73
C PRO A 268 0.56 -1.15 -17.97
N GLN A 269 0.62 -0.58 -19.19
CA GLN A 269 0.48 -1.35 -20.43
C GLN A 269 1.60 -2.37 -20.61
N TYR A 270 2.77 -2.07 -20.05
CA TYR A 270 3.96 -2.91 -20.17
C TYR A 270 4.23 -3.74 -18.90
N GLY A 271 3.48 -3.52 -17.82
CA GLY A 271 3.69 -4.18 -16.52
C GLY A 271 4.99 -3.77 -15.83
N VAL A 272 5.60 -2.64 -16.24
CA VAL A 272 6.83 -2.09 -15.68
C VAL A 272 6.58 -0.65 -15.22
N PRO A 273 6.75 -0.35 -13.92
CA PRO A 273 6.57 0.99 -13.39
C PRO A 273 7.54 2.02 -13.98
N VAL A 274 7.12 3.28 -13.93
CA VAL A 274 7.86 4.43 -14.50
C VAL A 274 9.32 4.47 -14.07
N VAL A 275 9.61 4.19 -12.81
CA VAL A 275 10.94 4.30 -12.22
C VAL A 275 11.97 3.34 -12.83
N LEU A 276 11.53 2.23 -13.42
CA LEU A 276 12.43 1.22 -14.02
C LEU A 276 12.64 1.39 -15.53
N ASN A 277 12.01 2.38 -16.16
CA ASN A 277 12.15 2.59 -17.59
C ASN A 277 13.27 3.57 -17.91
N ASP A 278 13.99 3.31 -19.00
CA ASP A 278 14.97 4.25 -19.55
C ASP A 278 14.28 5.34 -20.39
N TYR A 279 14.64 6.59 -20.15
CA TYR A 279 14.09 7.74 -20.85
C TYR A 279 15.19 8.54 -21.55
N SER A 280 14.94 8.93 -22.79
CA SER A 280 15.80 9.89 -23.53
C SER A 280 15.46 11.35 -23.17
N ASN A 281 14.18 11.63 -22.90
CA ASN A 281 13.66 12.96 -22.56
C ASN A 281 14.04 13.39 -21.14
N SER A 282 14.57 14.60 -20.99
CA SER A 282 15.01 15.13 -19.69
C SER A 282 13.89 15.24 -18.66
N THR A 283 12.69 15.69 -19.06
CA THR A 283 11.53 15.77 -18.14
C THR A 283 11.13 14.40 -17.61
N HIS A 284 11.20 13.36 -18.44
CA HIS A 284 10.90 11.99 -18.00
C HIS A 284 11.98 11.44 -17.06
N LYS A 285 13.26 11.77 -17.31
CA LYS A 285 14.35 11.44 -16.39
C LYS A 285 14.18 12.11 -15.03
N ASP A 286 13.72 13.36 -15.01
CA ASP A 286 13.44 14.08 -13.76
C ASP A 286 12.34 13.39 -12.96
N VAL A 287 11.24 12.91 -13.62
CA VAL A 287 10.16 12.17 -12.95
C VAL A 287 10.69 10.87 -12.35
N ALA A 288 11.48 10.11 -13.09
CA ALA A 288 12.09 8.88 -12.58
C ALA A 288 13.00 9.18 -11.39
N ARG A 289 13.85 10.23 -11.49
CA ARG A 289 14.74 10.65 -10.41
C ARG A 289 13.99 11.08 -9.14
N GLU A 290 12.84 11.74 -9.28
CA GLU A 290 12.00 12.08 -8.12
C GLU A 290 11.50 10.83 -7.37
N LEU A 291 11.16 9.77 -8.09
CA LEU A 291 10.75 8.49 -7.51
C LEU A 291 11.90 7.77 -6.82
N GLU A 292 13.11 7.79 -7.40
CA GLU A 292 14.32 7.24 -6.79
C GLU A 292 14.65 7.96 -5.47
N VAL A 293 14.70 9.31 -5.49
CA VAL A 293 14.97 10.12 -4.29
C VAL A 293 13.90 9.90 -3.21
N PHE A 294 12.63 9.76 -3.62
CA PHE A 294 11.56 9.42 -2.69
C PHE A 294 11.77 8.04 -2.04
N ALA A 295 12.20 7.04 -2.81
CA ALA A 295 12.51 5.72 -2.27
C ALA A 295 13.71 5.75 -1.29
N GLU A 296 14.75 6.54 -1.57
CA GLU A 296 15.86 6.77 -0.65
C GLU A 296 15.38 7.38 0.69
N GLN A 297 14.50 8.39 0.63
CA GLN A 297 13.91 8.99 1.82
C GLN A 297 12.98 8.02 2.57
N PHE A 298 12.24 7.19 1.83
CA PHE A 298 11.40 6.15 2.42
C PHE A 298 12.24 5.12 3.20
N ILE A 299 13.34 4.63 2.64
CA ILE A 299 14.27 3.71 3.33
C ILE A 299 14.79 4.37 4.63
N ALA A 300 15.22 5.64 4.56
CA ALA A 300 15.73 6.35 5.72
C ALA A 300 14.70 6.52 6.85
N LYS A 301 13.42 6.73 6.49
CA LYS A 301 12.33 6.94 7.47
C LYS A 301 11.71 5.63 7.98
N SER A 302 11.66 4.57 7.18
CA SER A 302 11.00 3.31 7.50
C SER A 302 11.80 2.40 8.44
N GLY A 303 13.09 2.66 8.61
CA GLY A 303 13.99 1.80 9.37
C GLY A 303 14.41 0.53 8.62
N LEU A 304 14.12 0.43 7.32
CA LEU A 304 14.61 -0.66 6.49
C LEU A 304 16.14 -0.69 6.50
N PRO A 305 16.76 -1.87 6.71
CA PRO A 305 18.21 -1.97 6.66
C PRO A 305 18.71 -1.64 5.26
N LYS A 306 19.70 -0.76 5.17
CA LYS A 306 20.32 -0.45 3.87
C LYS A 306 20.95 -1.71 3.29
N LYS A 307 20.53 -2.11 2.10
CA LYS A 307 21.18 -3.20 1.37
C LYS A 307 22.59 -2.74 0.98
N ARG A 308 23.58 -3.52 1.39
CA ARG A 308 24.97 -3.31 0.94
C ARG A 308 25.03 -3.66 -0.55
N ILE A 309 25.38 -2.69 -1.39
CA ILE A 309 25.72 -2.96 -2.79
C ILE A 309 26.96 -3.85 -2.74
N LYS A 310 26.84 -5.11 -3.08
CA LYS A 310 28.02 -5.92 -3.45
C LYS A 310 28.49 -5.31 -4.77
N VAL A 311 29.52 -4.48 -4.70
CA VAL A 311 30.26 -4.07 -5.90
C VAL A 311 30.86 -5.36 -6.46
N PRO A 312 30.62 -5.70 -7.73
CA PRO A 312 31.16 -6.90 -8.36
C PRO A 312 32.67 -6.90 -8.39
#